data_5189bf548d1dee0e04a4e398b2f4ea23
#
_entry.id   5189bf548d1dee0e04a4e398b2f4ea23
#
_cell.length_a   1.000
_cell.length_b   1.000
_cell.length_c   1.000
_cell.angle_alpha   90.00
_cell.angle_beta   90.00
_cell.angle_gamma   90.00
#
_symmetry.space_group_name_H-M   'P 1'
#
loop_
_entity.id
_entity.type
_entity.pdbx_description
1 polymer ?
#
loop_
_entity_poly.entity_id
_entity_poly.type
_entity_poly.pdbx_seq_one_letter_code
_entity_poly.pdbx_strand_id
1 'polypeptide(L)'
;MHLRRKEILFSIIMIAVIAVVLLFMAQNTRYESNSIVCTHPKNVFEVTYSQLENGAQLSFEKNNEILKTYEINSLEGSIFKFDDNTSNYTFDLLKKISIEIRKNEVILYECEHTKFKM
;
A
#
# COMPACT_ATOMS: atom_id res chain seq x y z
N MET A 1 -27.35 21.54 -44.47
CA MET A 1 -26.62 20.26 -44.46
C MET A 1 -25.19 20.36 -43.89
N HIS A 2 -24.49 21.48 -44.09
CA HIS A 2 -23.15 21.64 -43.50
C HIS A 2 -23.15 21.69 -41.97
N LEU A 3 -24.22 22.15 -41.34
CA LEU A 3 -24.36 22.18 -39.90
C LEU A 3 -24.44 20.80 -39.27
N ARG A 4 -25.12 19.84 -39.93
CA ARG A 4 -25.20 18.47 -39.40
C ARG A 4 -23.88 17.74 -39.37
N ARG A 5 -23.00 17.94 -40.37
CA ARG A 5 -21.67 17.32 -40.39
C ARG A 5 -20.78 17.84 -39.28
N LYS A 6 -20.84 19.14 -39.00
CA LYS A 6 -20.07 19.74 -37.91
C LYS A 6 -20.57 19.26 -36.54
N GLU A 7 -21.86 19.09 -36.38
CA GLU A 7 -22.46 18.58 -35.13
C GLU A 7 -22.08 17.10 -34.90
N ILE A 8 -22.13 16.28 -35.95
CA ILE A 8 -21.73 14.86 -35.86
C ILE A 8 -20.26 14.73 -35.52
N LEU A 9 -19.38 15.49 -36.18
CA LEU A 9 -17.95 15.51 -35.92
C LEU A 9 -17.67 15.96 -34.50
N PHE A 10 -18.33 16.99 -34.04
CA PHE A 10 -18.19 17.49 -32.67
C PHE A 10 -18.62 16.43 -31.65
N SER A 11 -19.72 15.74 -31.87
CA SER A 11 -20.21 14.66 -31.03
C SER A 11 -19.23 13.49 -30.97
N ILE A 12 -18.65 13.09 -32.10
CA ILE A 12 -17.66 12.02 -32.18
C ILE A 12 -16.40 12.39 -31.39
N ILE A 13 -15.91 13.61 -31.54
CA ILE A 13 -14.75 14.12 -30.82
C ILE A 13 -15.01 14.14 -29.31
N MET A 14 -16.20 14.59 -28.89
CA MET A 14 -16.57 14.62 -27.46
C MET A 14 -16.63 13.21 -26.86
N ILE A 15 -17.21 12.24 -27.56
CA ILE A 15 -17.26 10.84 -27.12
C ILE A 15 -15.87 10.26 -27.01
N ALA A 16 -14.99 10.51 -27.98
CA ALA A 16 -13.61 10.05 -27.96
C ALA A 16 -12.84 10.63 -26.76
N VAL A 17 -12.99 11.91 -26.47
CA VAL A 17 -12.34 12.57 -25.32
C VAL A 17 -12.83 11.97 -24.02
N ILE A 18 -14.14 11.77 -23.85
CA ILE A 18 -14.72 11.16 -22.65
C ILE A 18 -14.20 9.75 -22.46
N ALA A 19 -14.12 8.94 -23.53
CA ALA A 19 -13.58 7.59 -23.46
C ALA A 19 -12.12 7.55 -23.01
N VAL A 20 -11.28 8.45 -23.53
CA VAL A 20 -9.88 8.57 -23.14
C VAL A 20 -9.75 8.97 -21.67
N VAL A 21 -10.54 9.94 -21.19
CA VAL A 21 -10.54 10.37 -19.82
C VAL A 21 -10.97 9.25 -18.88
N LEU A 22 -12.01 8.48 -19.23
CA LEU A 22 -12.46 7.34 -18.45
C LEU A 22 -11.40 6.25 -18.36
N LEU A 23 -10.72 5.93 -19.46
CA LEU A 23 -9.63 4.97 -19.48
C LEU A 23 -8.47 5.42 -18.59
N PHE A 24 -8.11 6.69 -18.66
CA PHE A 24 -7.05 7.27 -17.85
C PHE A 24 -7.40 7.22 -16.36
N MET A 25 -8.63 7.56 -15.98
CA MET A 25 -9.11 7.47 -14.60
C MET A 25 -9.15 6.02 -14.12
N ALA A 26 -9.57 5.07 -14.96
CA ALA A 26 -9.57 3.65 -14.62
C ALA A 26 -8.16 3.12 -14.35
N GLN A 27 -7.15 3.58 -15.09
CA GLN A 27 -5.76 3.21 -14.84
C GLN A 27 -5.23 3.80 -13.53
N ASN A 28 -5.62 5.02 -13.18
CA ASN A 28 -5.19 5.68 -11.94
C ASN A 28 -5.89 5.13 -10.70
N THR A 29 -7.05 4.51 -10.86
CA THR A 29 -7.80 3.90 -9.76
C THR A 29 -7.45 2.44 -9.51
N ARG A 30 -6.50 1.86 -10.23
CA ARG A 30 -5.98 0.54 -9.92
C ARG A 30 -5.33 0.55 -8.55
N TYR A 31 -5.99 -0.07 -7.63
CA TYR A 31 -5.57 -0.14 -6.25
C TYR A 31 -4.66 -1.36 -6.07
N GLU A 32 -3.39 -1.14 -5.77
CA GLU A 32 -2.53 -2.20 -5.25
C GLU A 32 -2.53 -2.09 -3.74
N SER A 33 -2.94 -3.16 -3.07
CA SER A 33 -2.86 -3.26 -1.63
C SER A 33 -2.00 -4.46 -1.27
N ASN A 34 -0.99 -4.22 -0.44
CA ASN A 34 -0.12 -5.25 0.07
C ASN A 34 -0.38 -5.41 1.57
N SER A 35 -0.55 -6.64 2.01
CA SER A 35 -0.78 -6.97 3.40
C SER A 35 0.28 -7.93 3.89
N ILE A 36 0.88 -7.63 5.03
CA ILE A 36 1.86 -8.49 5.70
C ILE A 36 1.31 -8.83 7.07
N VAL A 37 1.07 -10.12 7.31
CA VAL A 37 0.63 -10.63 8.61
C VAL A 37 1.82 -11.27 9.29
N CYS A 38 2.20 -10.75 10.44
CA CYS A 38 3.33 -11.24 11.23
C CYS A 38 2.84 -11.86 12.53
N THR A 39 3.31 -13.06 12.82
CA THR A 39 2.88 -13.83 13.99
C THR A 39 4.03 -14.18 14.92
N HIS A 40 3.73 -14.13 16.20
CA HIS A 40 4.58 -14.56 17.29
C HIS A 40 3.66 -15.26 18.30
N PRO A 41 4.12 -16.21 19.11
CA PRO A 41 3.24 -16.91 20.06
C PRO A 41 2.41 -16.01 20.98
N LYS A 42 2.87 -14.79 21.25
CA LYS A 42 2.16 -13.84 22.10
C LYS A 42 1.49 -12.68 21.36
N ASN A 43 1.89 -12.41 20.12
CA ASN A 43 1.44 -11.22 19.39
C ASN A 43 1.18 -11.55 17.92
N VAL A 44 0.20 -10.86 17.35
CA VAL A 44 -0.09 -10.89 15.91
C VAL A 44 -0.29 -9.45 15.46
N PHE A 45 0.36 -9.06 14.35
CA PHE A 45 0.08 -7.78 13.75
C PHE A 45 -0.02 -7.87 12.24
N GLU A 46 -0.73 -6.92 11.66
CA GLU A 46 -0.92 -6.79 10.22
C GLU A 46 -0.50 -5.40 9.77
N VAL A 47 0.28 -5.34 8.70
CA VAL A 47 0.70 -4.11 8.05
C VAL A 47 0.14 -4.08 6.64
N THR A 48 -0.54 -2.99 6.29
CA THR A 48 -1.10 -2.78 4.96
C THR A 48 -0.49 -1.52 4.35
N TYR A 49 -0.02 -1.62 3.10
CA TYR A 49 0.58 -0.50 2.38
C TYR A 49 0.26 -0.60 0.89
N SER A 50 0.30 0.53 0.20
CA SER A 50 0.09 0.59 -1.27
C SER A 50 1.39 0.49 -2.03
N GLN A 51 2.37 1.29 -1.66
CA GLN A 51 3.69 1.34 -2.30
C GLN A 51 4.78 1.36 -1.25
N LEU A 52 5.88 0.66 -1.52
CA LEU A 52 7.08 0.72 -0.70
C LEU A 52 7.99 1.84 -1.21
N GLU A 53 8.05 2.93 -0.47
CA GLU A 53 8.98 4.04 -0.71
C GLU A 53 9.23 4.78 0.60
N ASN A 54 10.32 5.53 0.66
CA ASN A 54 10.62 6.35 1.83
C ASN A 54 9.54 7.41 2.02
N GLY A 55 9.00 7.51 3.23
CA GLY A 55 7.92 8.44 3.55
C GLY A 55 6.52 7.95 3.19
N ALA A 56 6.39 6.77 2.58
CA ALA A 56 5.07 6.19 2.28
C ALA A 56 4.34 5.83 3.57
N GLN A 57 3.02 5.97 3.54
CA GLN A 57 2.18 5.62 4.68
C GLN A 57 1.82 4.14 4.66
N LEU A 58 1.77 3.54 5.84
CA LEU A 58 1.28 2.20 6.05
C LEU A 58 0.27 2.19 7.19
N SER A 59 -0.63 1.22 7.17
CA SER A 59 -1.60 0.97 8.23
C SER A 59 -1.12 -0.20 9.08
N PHE A 60 -1.19 -0.06 10.38
CA PHE A 60 -0.69 -1.05 11.33
C PHE A 60 -1.77 -1.40 12.34
N GLU A 61 -2.04 -2.69 12.48
CA GLU A 61 -3.00 -3.22 13.43
C GLU A 61 -2.33 -4.34 14.23
N LYS A 62 -2.30 -4.21 15.55
CA LYS A 62 -1.66 -5.17 16.44
C LYS A 62 -2.68 -5.75 17.42
N ASN A 63 -2.76 -7.09 17.48
CA ASN A 63 -3.65 -7.82 18.41
C ASN A 63 -5.11 -7.35 18.35
N ASN A 64 -5.62 -7.01 17.16
CA ASN A 64 -6.95 -6.46 16.93
C ASN A 64 -7.22 -5.11 17.62
N GLU A 65 -6.17 -4.38 17.96
CA GLU A 65 -6.29 -3.01 18.44
C GLU A 65 -6.60 -2.04 17.32
N ILE A 66 -6.89 -0.78 17.66
CA ILE A 66 -7.25 0.27 16.70
C ILE A 66 -6.17 0.43 15.63
N LEU A 67 -6.58 0.43 14.36
CA LEU A 67 -5.72 0.69 13.21
C LEU A 67 -5.05 2.06 13.33
N LYS A 68 -3.74 2.10 13.21
CA LYS A 68 -2.94 3.32 13.21
C LYS A 68 -2.15 3.44 11.92
N THR A 69 -1.84 4.67 11.53
CA THR A 69 -1.06 4.96 10.32
C THR A 69 0.33 5.46 10.71
N TYR A 70 1.35 4.90 10.08
CA TYR A 70 2.74 5.28 10.27
C TYR A 70 3.42 5.53 8.93
N GLU A 71 4.55 6.22 8.95
CA GLU A 71 5.38 6.43 7.76
C GLU A 71 6.58 5.49 7.75
N ILE A 72 6.94 5.05 6.55
CA ILE A 72 8.16 4.27 6.35
C ILE A 72 9.37 5.19 6.51
N ASN A 73 10.19 4.93 7.52
CA ASN A 73 11.36 5.76 7.83
C ASN A 73 12.55 5.46 6.92
N SER A 74 12.70 4.21 6.51
CA SER A 74 13.82 3.76 5.71
C SER A 74 13.40 2.60 4.83
N LEU A 75 13.85 2.62 3.57
CA LEU A 75 13.65 1.53 2.63
C LEU A 75 14.97 1.26 1.91
N GLU A 76 15.50 0.03 2.04
CA GLU A 76 16.69 -0.44 1.33
C GLU A 76 16.39 -1.81 0.72
N GLY A 77 16.18 -1.85 -0.62
CA GLY A 77 15.82 -3.08 -1.31
C GLY A 77 14.51 -3.68 -0.78
N SER A 78 14.58 -4.87 -0.19
CA SER A 78 13.43 -5.57 0.38
C SER A 78 13.25 -5.34 1.89
N ILE A 79 14.07 -4.49 2.49
CA ILE A 79 14.04 -4.21 3.93
C ILE A 79 13.48 -2.81 4.15
N PHE A 80 12.40 -2.71 4.92
CA PHE A 80 11.86 -1.41 5.31
C PHE A 80 11.67 -1.33 6.82
N LYS A 81 11.69 -0.11 7.33
CA LYS A 81 11.61 0.18 8.76
C LYS A 81 10.59 1.27 9.03
N PHE A 82 9.86 1.12 10.11
CA PHE A 82 9.07 2.18 10.69
C PHE A 82 9.07 2.05 12.21
N ASP A 83 8.74 3.12 12.90
CA ASP A 83 8.64 3.11 14.35
C ASP A 83 7.34 3.75 14.81
N ASP A 84 6.81 3.22 15.89
CA ASP A 84 5.80 3.88 16.69
C ASP A 84 6.49 4.55 17.89
N ASN A 85 5.75 5.13 18.81
CA ASN A 85 6.35 5.82 19.95
C ASN A 85 7.04 4.88 20.97
N THR A 86 6.87 3.57 20.83
CA THR A 86 7.35 2.58 21.81
C THR A 86 8.28 1.54 21.24
N SER A 87 8.21 1.27 19.94
CA SER A 87 8.92 0.17 19.30
C SER A 87 9.43 0.56 17.91
N ASN A 88 10.55 -0.06 17.50
CA ASN A 88 11.05 0.01 16.14
C ASN A 88 10.76 -1.32 15.45
N TYR A 89 10.22 -1.25 14.24
CA TYR A 89 9.90 -2.42 13.43
C TYR A 89 10.77 -2.46 12.19
N THR A 90 11.38 -3.59 11.92
CA THR A 90 12.14 -3.87 10.70
C THR A 90 11.50 -5.05 9.99
N PHE A 91 11.23 -4.90 8.69
CA PHE A 91 10.63 -5.94 7.87
C PHE A 91 11.62 -6.36 6.78
N ASP A 92 11.88 -7.66 6.70
CA ASP A 92 12.64 -8.27 5.61
C ASP A 92 11.68 -9.10 4.75
N LEU A 93 11.32 -8.58 3.59
CA LEU A 93 10.33 -9.21 2.71
C LEU A 93 10.87 -10.47 2.04
N LEU A 94 12.18 -10.57 1.82
CA LEU A 94 12.79 -11.77 1.23
C LEU A 94 12.81 -12.93 2.21
N LYS A 95 13.17 -12.66 3.46
CA LYS A 95 13.23 -13.68 4.52
C LYS A 95 11.88 -13.93 5.18
N LYS A 96 10.87 -13.09 4.90
CA LYS A 96 9.53 -13.15 5.48
C LYS A 96 9.56 -13.10 7.01
N ILE A 97 10.36 -12.20 7.55
CA ILE A 97 10.49 -11.98 8.98
C ILE A 97 10.33 -10.50 9.32
N SER A 98 9.94 -10.24 10.56
CA SER A 98 9.93 -8.90 11.13
C SER A 98 10.57 -8.94 12.51
N ILE A 99 11.26 -7.86 12.85
CA ILE A 99 11.90 -7.70 14.14
C ILE A 99 11.33 -6.46 14.81
N GLU A 100 10.78 -6.64 16.01
CA GLU A 100 10.34 -5.54 16.85
C GLU A 100 11.37 -5.33 17.95
N ILE A 101 11.87 -4.09 18.07
CA ILE A 101 12.82 -3.72 19.12
C ILE A 101 12.12 -2.76 20.08
N ARG A 102 11.92 -3.20 21.29
CA ARG A 102 11.44 -2.39 22.43
C ARG A 102 12.60 -2.26 23.41
N LYS A 103 12.70 -1.11 24.09
CA LYS A 103 13.72 -0.80 25.12
C LYS A 103 14.83 -1.85 25.38
N ASN A 104 14.50 -3.05 25.85
CA ASN A 104 15.43 -4.13 26.17
C ASN A 104 15.02 -5.48 25.57
N GLU A 105 13.98 -5.50 24.70
CA GLU A 105 13.48 -6.74 24.11
C GLU A 105 13.61 -6.69 22.60
N VAL A 106 13.97 -7.82 22.03
CA VAL A 106 13.96 -8.06 20.57
C VAL A 106 13.00 -9.21 20.33
N ILE A 107 11.95 -8.95 19.55
CA ILE A 107 10.92 -9.93 19.24
C ILE A 107 10.98 -10.25 17.75
N LEU A 108 11.13 -11.53 17.42
CA LEU A 108 11.15 -12.01 16.04
C LEU A 108 9.77 -12.54 15.66
N TYR A 109 9.26 -12.06 14.53
CA TYR A 109 7.99 -12.50 13.95
C TYR A 109 8.22 -13.24 12.65
N GLU A 110 7.41 -14.25 12.40
CA GLU A 110 7.28 -14.88 11.07
C GLU A 110 6.16 -14.21 10.32
N CYS A 111 6.41 -13.82 9.07
CA CYS A 111 5.49 -13.02 8.28
C CYS A 111 5.04 -13.70 7.01
N GLU A 112 3.78 -13.49 6.63
CA GLU A 112 3.22 -13.86 5.34
C GLU A 112 2.80 -12.60 4.59
N HIS A 113 3.17 -12.54 3.32
CA HIS A 113 2.88 -11.40 2.45
C HIS A 113 1.79 -11.78 1.46
N THR A 114 0.72 -10.99 1.44
CA THR A 114 -0.38 -11.14 0.49
C THR A 114 -0.52 -9.85 -0.32
N LYS A 115 -0.57 -9.99 -1.63
CA LYS A 115 -0.73 -8.86 -2.53
C LYS A 115 -2.09 -8.93 -3.21
N PHE A 116 -2.88 -7.87 -3.06
CA PHE A 116 -4.16 -7.71 -3.72
C PHE A 116 -4.04 -6.69 -4.84
N LYS A 117 -4.43 -7.10 -6.04
CA LYS A 117 -4.62 -6.19 -7.18
C LYS A 117 -6.10 -6.11 -7.50
N MET A 118 -6.62 -4.93 -7.46
CA MET A 118 -7.96 -4.66 -7.99
C MET A 118 -7.89 -4.05 -9.37
#